data_20a2035d5be424522fec5663b5cac12b
#
_entry.id   20a2035d5be424522fec5663b5cac12b
#
_cell.length_a   1.000
_cell.length_b   1.000
_cell.length_c   1.000
_cell.angle_alpha   90.00
_cell.angle_beta   90.00
_cell.angle_gamma   90.00
#
_symmetry.space_group_name_H-M   'P 1'
#
loop_
_entity.id
_entity.type
_entity.pdbx_description
1 polymer ?
#
loop_
_entity_poly.entity_id
_entity_poly.type
_entity_poly.pdbx_seq_one_letter_code
_entity_poly.pdbx_strand_id
1 'polypeptide(L)'
;MVHFSGVQLLLMFALFALAVLLPVWAIRRIARAVPPACRAPGVAGGVGGLLLFTIVLLIIEAVNALYHFGRAAGEAARVISMSTDYLWPVVQTMIPDFAASFFLLIAIGALVFGRSPAALGAAVVCAWLGGPLVAILRTIYLGLPIELAGEPTGLLFLTVVVTLYLLFANRPALTYGTASGRRLAASRGGSADGARA
;
A
#
# COMPACT_ATOMS: atom_id res chain seq x y z
N MET A 1 27.66 23.32 -3.15
CA MET A 1 26.75 23.21 -2.00
C MET A 1 25.54 24.09 -2.25
N VAL A 2 24.35 23.51 -2.34
CA VAL A 2 23.09 24.27 -2.53
C VAL A 2 22.70 24.83 -1.18
N HIS A 3 22.82 26.16 -1.00
CA HIS A 3 22.33 26.84 0.21
C HIS A 3 20.81 27.06 0.07
N PHE A 4 20.04 26.23 0.75
CA PHE A 4 18.60 26.49 0.89
C PHE A 4 18.37 27.65 1.86
N SER A 5 17.55 28.62 1.46
CA SER A 5 17.11 29.68 2.39
C SER A 5 16.19 29.05 3.45
N GLY A 6 16.15 29.63 4.68
CA GLY A 6 15.26 29.14 5.76
C GLY A 6 13.78 29.05 5.32
N VAL A 7 13.35 29.96 4.44
CA VAL A 7 11.98 29.94 3.86
C VAL A 7 11.78 28.73 2.95
N GLN A 8 12.76 28.35 2.12
CA GLN A 8 12.66 27.15 1.27
C GLN A 8 12.58 25.88 2.08
N LEU A 9 13.37 25.75 3.15
CA LEU A 9 13.32 24.62 4.05
C LEU A 9 11.97 24.51 4.75
N LEU A 10 11.42 25.63 5.23
CA LEU A 10 10.12 25.68 5.87
C LEU A 10 8.98 25.32 4.91
N LEU A 11 9.05 25.76 3.67
CA LEU A 11 8.09 25.44 2.61
C LEU A 11 8.16 23.96 2.22
N MET A 12 9.36 23.40 2.09
CA MET A 12 9.54 21.96 1.84
C MET A 12 8.97 21.12 2.98
N PHE A 13 9.22 21.54 4.25
CA PHE A 13 8.70 20.83 5.40
C PHE A 13 7.17 20.92 5.49
N ALA A 14 6.59 22.10 5.21
CA ALA A 14 5.14 22.28 5.15
C ALA A 14 4.48 21.42 4.05
N LEU A 15 5.07 21.39 2.85
CA LEU A 15 4.59 20.55 1.75
C LEU A 15 4.70 19.06 2.08
N PHE A 16 5.80 18.64 2.69
CA PHE A 16 5.99 17.25 3.13
C PHE A 16 4.96 16.88 4.21
N ALA A 17 4.79 17.74 5.23
CA ALA A 17 3.79 17.52 6.26
C ALA A 17 2.37 17.42 5.68
N LEU A 18 2.02 18.29 4.74
CA LEU A 18 0.73 18.27 4.05
C LEU A 18 0.56 16.96 3.24
N ALA A 19 1.60 16.55 2.51
CA ALA A 19 1.58 15.32 1.71
C ALA A 19 1.39 14.05 2.55
N VAL A 20 1.83 14.05 3.81
CA VAL A 20 1.62 12.92 4.74
C VAL A 20 0.31 13.06 5.52
N LEU A 21 0.03 14.23 6.08
CA LEU A 21 -1.12 14.42 6.98
C LEU A 21 -2.45 14.38 6.24
N LEU A 22 -2.50 14.88 5.00
CA LEU A 22 -3.74 14.94 4.23
C LEU A 22 -4.25 13.54 3.83
N PRO A 23 -3.44 12.61 3.32
CA PRO A 23 -3.87 11.22 3.11
C PRO A 23 -4.28 10.53 4.42
N VAL A 24 -3.52 10.72 5.50
CA VAL A 24 -3.85 10.13 6.81
C VAL A 24 -5.20 10.62 7.32
N TRP A 25 -5.46 11.92 7.20
CA TRP A 25 -6.74 12.52 7.57
C TRP A 25 -7.89 12.01 6.70
N ALA A 26 -7.70 11.98 5.37
CA ALA A 26 -8.69 11.50 4.43
C ALA A 26 -9.04 10.03 4.69
N ILE A 27 -8.03 9.16 4.86
CA ILE A 27 -8.23 7.74 5.17
C ILE A 27 -8.98 7.59 6.50
N ARG A 28 -8.61 8.34 7.53
CA ARG A 28 -9.31 8.31 8.81
C ARG A 28 -10.76 8.74 8.70
N ARG A 29 -11.05 9.76 7.90
CA ARG A 29 -12.41 10.25 7.67
C ARG A 29 -13.26 9.20 6.96
N ILE A 30 -12.73 8.60 5.90
CA ILE A 30 -13.38 7.52 5.14
C ILE A 30 -13.57 6.29 6.04
N ALA A 31 -12.52 5.90 6.77
CA ALA A 31 -12.56 4.74 7.64
C ALA A 31 -13.60 4.83 8.78
N ARG A 32 -13.92 6.05 9.24
CA ARG A 32 -15.01 6.28 10.21
C ARG A 32 -16.39 6.06 9.60
N ALA A 33 -16.56 6.32 8.31
CA ALA A 33 -17.82 6.11 7.60
C ALA A 33 -18.10 4.62 7.34
N VAL A 34 -17.07 3.76 7.34
CA VAL A 34 -17.21 2.32 7.08
C VAL A 34 -16.82 1.53 8.34
N PRO A 35 -17.80 1.01 9.11
CA PRO A 35 -17.53 0.31 10.34
C PRO A 35 -16.79 -1.03 10.11
N PRO A 36 -16.08 -1.57 11.12
CA PRO A 36 -15.47 -2.89 11.04
C PRO A 36 -16.52 -3.98 10.91
N ALA A 37 -16.17 -5.09 10.24
CA ALA A 37 -17.09 -6.24 10.04
C ALA A 37 -17.46 -6.94 11.34
N CYS A 38 -16.54 -6.99 12.32
CA CYS A 38 -16.77 -7.56 13.65
C CYS A 38 -16.34 -6.58 14.73
N ARG A 39 -17.02 -6.62 15.88
CA ARG A 39 -16.65 -5.85 17.08
C ARG A 39 -16.41 -6.81 18.23
N ALA A 40 -15.35 -6.58 18.99
CA ALA A 40 -15.05 -7.31 20.22
C ALA A 40 -14.80 -6.31 21.36
N PRO A 41 -15.40 -6.48 22.54
CA PRO A 41 -15.16 -5.60 23.68
C PRO A 41 -13.67 -5.53 24.02
N GLY A 42 -13.15 -4.34 24.25
CA GLY A 42 -11.75 -4.11 24.62
C GLY A 42 -10.72 -4.30 23.50
N VAL A 43 -11.14 -4.57 22.25
CA VAL A 43 -10.24 -4.66 21.10
C VAL A 43 -10.62 -3.64 20.04
N ALA A 44 -9.67 -2.79 19.66
CA ALA A 44 -9.90 -1.80 18.63
C ALA A 44 -10.02 -2.46 17.26
N GLY A 45 -11.18 -2.37 16.63
CA GLY A 45 -11.42 -2.70 15.22
C GLY A 45 -11.36 -1.46 14.33
N GLY A 46 -11.45 -1.68 13.01
CA GLY A 46 -11.45 -0.62 12.01
C GLY A 46 -10.06 -0.14 11.58
N VAL A 47 -10.04 0.73 10.56
CA VAL A 47 -8.80 1.26 9.99
C VAL A 47 -8.19 2.30 10.94
N GLY A 48 -7.11 1.93 11.59
CA GLY A 48 -6.39 2.79 12.52
C GLY A 48 -5.15 2.11 13.08
N GLY A 49 -4.32 2.83 13.85
CA GLY A 49 -3.06 2.30 14.40
C GLY A 49 -2.16 1.71 13.32
N LEU A 50 -1.63 0.52 13.54
CA LEU A 50 -0.70 -0.13 12.60
C LEU A 50 -1.33 -0.45 11.24
N LEU A 51 -2.65 -0.73 11.18
CA LEU A 51 -3.35 -0.92 9.90
C LEU A 51 -3.35 0.36 9.05
N LEU A 52 -3.58 1.52 9.67
CA LEU A 52 -3.48 2.81 9.01
C LEU A 52 -2.04 3.07 8.55
N PHE A 53 -1.04 2.76 9.38
CA PHE A 53 0.37 2.88 9.02
C PHE A 53 0.71 2.00 7.81
N THR A 54 0.25 0.76 7.77
CA THR A 54 0.39 -0.14 6.62
C THR A 54 -0.18 0.47 5.34
N ILE A 55 -1.38 1.06 5.40
CA ILE A 55 -2.01 1.72 4.25
C ILE A 55 -1.18 2.92 3.79
N VAL A 56 -0.64 3.72 4.73
CA VAL A 56 0.23 4.86 4.40
C VAL A 56 1.51 4.40 3.71
N LEU A 57 2.13 3.31 4.16
CA LEU A 57 3.29 2.73 3.48
C LEU A 57 2.97 2.31 2.05
N LEU A 58 1.84 1.62 1.84
CA LEU A 58 1.40 1.25 0.49
C LEU A 58 1.11 2.47 -0.39
N ILE A 59 0.62 3.58 0.16
CA ILE A 59 0.43 4.84 -0.57
C ILE A 59 1.78 5.43 -0.98
N ILE A 60 2.77 5.43 -0.09
CA ILE A 60 4.11 5.92 -0.42
C ILE A 60 4.70 5.11 -1.57
N GLU A 61 4.58 3.78 -1.53
CA GLU A 61 5.04 2.90 -2.60
C GLU A 61 4.27 3.14 -3.92
N ALA A 62 2.94 3.32 -3.85
CA ALA A 62 2.14 3.62 -5.04
C ALA A 62 2.52 4.97 -5.67
N VAL A 63 2.78 5.99 -4.85
CA VAL A 63 3.26 7.31 -5.33
C VAL A 63 4.63 7.18 -5.98
N ASN A 64 5.53 6.40 -5.37
CA ASN A 64 6.85 6.13 -5.92
C ASN A 64 6.75 5.42 -7.28
N ALA A 65 5.92 4.38 -7.39
CA ALA A 65 5.68 3.67 -8.64
C ALA A 65 5.09 4.58 -9.73
N LEU A 66 4.12 5.44 -9.38
CA LEU A 66 3.56 6.44 -10.28
C LEU A 66 4.60 7.48 -10.74
N TYR A 67 5.49 7.88 -9.85
CA TYR A 67 6.59 8.79 -10.20
C TYR A 67 7.55 8.15 -11.22
N HIS A 68 7.95 6.89 -11.00
CA HIS A 68 8.78 6.15 -11.95
C HIS A 68 8.08 5.97 -13.30
N PHE A 69 6.79 5.60 -13.28
CA PHE A 69 5.98 5.52 -14.49
C PHE A 69 5.92 6.86 -15.23
N GLY A 70 5.69 7.97 -14.53
CA GLY A 70 5.63 9.30 -15.12
C GLY A 70 6.97 9.72 -15.76
N ARG A 71 8.09 9.41 -15.11
CA ARG A 71 9.43 9.62 -15.68
C ARG A 71 9.63 8.79 -16.94
N ALA A 72 9.35 7.48 -16.87
CA ALA A 72 9.46 6.59 -18.02
C ALA A 72 8.58 7.07 -19.19
N ALA A 73 7.37 7.55 -18.93
CA ALA A 73 6.48 8.12 -19.94
C ALA A 73 7.08 9.38 -20.60
N GLY A 74 7.70 10.25 -19.81
CA GLY A 74 8.39 11.45 -20.35
C GLY A 74 9.58 11.11 -21.22
N GLU A 75 10.39 10.14 -20.83
CA GLU A 75 11.52 9.64 -21.63
C GLU A 75 11.03 8.92 -22.89
N ALA A 76 9.98 8.11 -22.76
CA ALA A 76 9.29 7.44 -23.86
C ALA A 76 8.81 8.43 -24.94
N ALA A 77 8.15 9.50 -24.53
CA ALA A 77 7.66 10.52 -25.46
C ALA A 77 8.81 11.16 -26.28
N ARG A 78 9.96 11.37 -25.67
CA ARG A 78 11.15 11.89 -26.36
C ARG A 78 11.70 10.90 -27.39
N VAL A 79 11.80 9.62 -27.03
CA VAL A 79 12.33 8.58 -27.94
C VAL A 79 11.38 8.37 -29.13
N ILE A 80 10.06 8.31 -28.87
CA ILE A 80 9.04 8.14 -29.91
C ILE A 80 9.01 9.35 -30.87
N SER A 81 9.30 10.55 -30.36
CA SER A 81 9.39 11.75 -31.21
C SER A 81 10.57 11.70 -32.20
N MET A 82 11.58 10.89 -31.96
CA MET A 82 12.73 10.70 -32.87
C MET A 82 12.44 9.62 -33.92
N SER A 83 11.78 8.52 -33.57
CA SER A 83 11.33 7.48 -34.49
C SER A 83 10.19 6.67 -33.86
N THR A 84 9.16 6.40 -34.67
CA THR A 84 8.03 5.55 -34.29
C THR A 84 8.39 4.06 -34.19
N ASP A 85 9.54 3.65 -34.73
CA ASP A 85 10.00 2.26 -34.67
C ASP A 85 10.27 1.78 -33.24
N TYR A 86 10.55 2.74 -32.33
CA TYR A 86 10.79 2.46 -30.91
C TYR A 86 9.51 2.42 -30.07
N LEU A 87 8.33 2.61 -30.65
CA LEU A 87 7.07 2.64 -29.90
C LEU A 87 6.88 1.38 -29.04
N TRP A 88 7.00 0.22 -29.65
CA TRP A 88 6.73 -1.04 -28.97
C TRP A 88 7.77 -1.38 -27.87
N PRO A 89 9.09 -1.33 -28.14
CA PRO A 89 10.10 -1.50 -27.11
C PRO A 89 9.90 -0.56 -25.91
N VAL A 90 9.60 0.71 -26.17
CA VAL A 90 9.39 1.73 -25.13
C VAL A 90 8.15 1.43 -24.31
N VAL A 91 7.02 1.08 -24.92
CA VAL A 91 5.79 0.68 -24.20
C VAL A 91 6.05 -0.51 -23.30
N GLN A 92 6.80 -1.51 -23.78
CA GLN A 92 7.13 -2.68 -22.97
C GLN A 92 7.89 -2.32 -21.68
N THR A 93 8.81 -1.36 -21.72
CA THR A 93 9.57 -0.94 -20.52
C THR A 93 8.71 -0.26 -19.47
N MET A 94 7.55 0.30 -19.86
CA MET A 94 6.62 0.98 -18.96
C MET A 94 5.63 0.03 -18.27
N ILE A 95 5.41 -1.17 -18.82
CA ILE A 95 4.42 -2.14 -18.29
C ILE A 95 4.64 -2.46 -16.82
N PRO A 96 5.89 -2.75 -16.34
CA PRO A 96 6.11 -3.07 -14.93
C PRO A 96 5.70 -1.92 -13.98
N ASP A 97 6.07 -0.69 -14.28
CA ASP A 97 5.76 0.46 -13.41
C ASP A 97 4.26 0.78 -13.41
N PHE A 98 3.60 0.64 -14.56
CA PHE A 98 2.14 0.73 -14.65
C PHE A 98 1.45 -0.36 -13.82
N ALA A 99 1.88 -1.62 -13.96
CA ALA A 99 1.33 -2.75 -13.22
C ALA A 99 1.53 -2.58 -11.71
N ALA A 100 2.72 -2.14 -11.27
CA ALA A 100 3.00 -1.84 -9.87
C ALA A 100 2.00 -0.82 -9.31
N SER A 101 1.86 0.31 -9.99
CA SER A 101 0.94 1.38 -9.58
C SER A 101 -0.50 0.87 -9.50
N PHE A 102 -0.95 0.15 -10.51
CA PHE A 102 -2.31 -0.38 -10.61
C PHE A 102 -2.64 -1.35 -9.47
N PHE A 103 -1.78 -2.35 -9.23
CA PHE A 103 -2.01 -3.32 -8.17
C PHE A 103 -1.92 -2.69 -6.77
N LEU A 104 -1.00 -1.76 -6.53
CA LEU A 104 -0.90 -1.06 -5.25
C LEU A 104 -2.15 -0.21 -4.98
N LEU A 105 -2.70 0.48 -5.98
CA LEU A 105 -3.95 1.23 -5.83
C LEU A 105 -5.14 0.32 -5.51
N ILE A 106 -5.22 -0.87 -6.14
CA ILE A 106 -6.24 -1.88 -5.78
C ILE A 106 -6.06 -2.35 -4.34
N ALA A 107 -4.82 -2.65 -3.91
CA ALA A 107 -4.54 -3.06 -2.54
C ALA A 107 -4.98 -2.01 -1.52
N ILE A 108 -4.66 -0.74 -1.76
CA ILE A 108 -5.08 0.39 -0.93
C ILE A 108 -6.60 0.49 -0.90
N GLY A 109 -7.27 0.45 -2.05
CA GLY A 109 -8.73 0.49 -2.16
C GLY A 109 -9.40 -0.64 -1.39
N ALA A 110 -8.90 -1.86 -1.52
CA ALA A 110 -9.40 -3.04 -0.80
C ALA A 110 -9.24 -2.91 0.73
N LEU A 111 -8.12 -2.32 1.21
CA LEU A 111 -7.89 -2.09 2.63
C LEU A 111 -8.74 -0.95 3.20
N VAL A 112 -8.96 0.11 2.43
CA VAL A 112 -9.70 1.30 2.90
C VAL A 112 -11.21 1.05 2.87
N PHE A 113 -11.73 0.49 1.79
CA PHE A 113 -13.19 0.35 1.56
C PHE A 113 -13.71 -1.05 1.83
N GLY A 114 -12.89 -2.09 1.66
CA GLY A 114 -13.27 -3.48 1.89
C GLY A 114 -13.52 -3.78 3.36
N ARG A 115 -14.48 -4.68 3.64
CA ARG A 115 -14.78 -5.19 4.99
C ARG A 115 -15.07 -6.69 4.94
N SER A 116 -14.44 -7.39 4.02
CA SER A 116 -14.61 -8.85 3.86
C SER A 116 -13.25 -9.55 3.86
N PRO A 117 -13.19 -10.84 4.20
CA PRO A 117 -11.97 -11.63 4.07
C PRO A 117 -11.42 -11.67 2.64
N ALA A 118 -12.29 -11.62 1.65
CA ALA A 118 -11.91 -11.56 0.24
C ALA A 118 -11.16 -10.24 -0.09
N ALA A 119 -11.63 -9.10 0.45
CA ALA A 119 -10.95 -7.82 0.28
C ALA A 119 -9.55 -7.83 0.92
N LEU A 120 -9.40 -8.46 2.09
CA LEU A 120 -8.10 -8.64 2.72
C LEU A 120 -7.17 -9.51 1.87
N GLY A 121 -7.68 -10.64 1.36
CA GLY A 121 -6.94 -11.52 0.45
C GLY A 121 -6.53 -10.80 -0.84
N ALA A 122 -7.43 -10.06 -1.47
CA ALA A 122 -7.14 -9.24 -2.64
C ALA A 122 -6.05 -8.20 -2.36
N ALA A 123 -6.11 -7.52 -1.20
CA ALA A 123 -5.10 -6.56 -0.81
C ALA A 123 -3.71 -7.19 -0.67
N VAL A 124 -3.61 -8.37 -0.03
CA VAL A 124 -2.36 -9.11 0.11
C VAL A 124 -1.82 -9.52 -1.26
N VAL A 125 -2.64 -10.15 -2.10
CA VAL A 125 -2.23 -10.57 -3.45
C VAL A 125 -1.77 -9.38 -4.28
N CYS A 126 -2.53 -8.29 -4.29
CA CYS A 126 -2.17 -7.09 -5.04
C CYS A 126 -0.92 -6.39 -4.48
N ALA A 127 -0.66 -6.43 -3.17
CA ALA A 127 0.58 -5.91 -2.61
C ALA A 127 1.80 -6.73 -3.06
N TRP A 128 1.67 -8.07 -3.18
CA TRP A 128 2.72 -8.92 -3.74
C TRP A 128 2.93 -8.69 -5.23
N LEU A 129 1.84 -8.58 -6.00
CA LEU A 129 1.90 -8.32 -7.44
C LEU A 129 2.49 -6.94 -7.75
N GLY A 130 2.07 -5.90 -7.03
CA GLY A 130 2.53 -4.52 -7.25
C GLY A 130 3.87 -4.18 -6.60
N GLY A 131 4.35 -5.02 -5.67
CA GLY A 131 5.62 -4.85 -4.97
C GLY A 131 6.71 -5.81 -5.48
N PRO A 132 7.05 -6.86 -4.71
CA PRO A 132 8.21 -7.70 -4.98
C PRO A 132 8.18 -8.38 -6.34
N LEU A 133 7.01 -8.84 -6.79
CA LEU A 133 6.91 -9.59 -8.04
C LEU A 133 7.22 -8.71 -9.25
N VAL A 134 6.69 -7.48 -9.30
CA VAL A 134 7.01 -6.54 -10.37
C VAL A 134 8.48 -6.12 -10.30
N ALA A 135 9.05 -5.93 -9.11
CA ALA A 135 10.47 -5.62 -8.96
C ALA A 135 11.37 -6.73 -9.53
N ILE A 136 11.04 -7.99 -9.24
CA ILE A 136 11.75 -9.17 -9.79
C ILE A 136 11.58 -9.24 -11.31
N LEU A 137 10.36 -9.07 -11.82
CA LEU A 137 10.08 -9.07 -13.26
C LEU A 137 10.85 -7.97 -13.99
N ARG A 138 10.91 -6.77 -13.39
CA ARG A 138 11.69 -5.65 -13.94
C ARG A 138 13.18 -6.00 -14.03
N THR A 139 13.74 -6.62 -12.99
CA THR A 139 15.15 -7.04 -12.96
C THR A 139 15.43 -8.08 -14.07
N ILE A 140 14.57 -9.10 -14.19
CA ILE A 140 14.71 -10.13 -15.22
C ILE A 140 14.53 -9.52 -16.62
N TYR A 141 13.54 -8.67 -16.81
CA TYR A 141 13.20 -8.07 -18.10
C TYR A 141 14.28 -7.10 -18.62
N LEU A 142 14.87 -6.30 -17.71
CA LEU A 142 15.93 -5.36 -18.06
C LEU A 142 17.31 -6.01 -18.09
N GLY A 143 17.44 -7.30 -17.73
CA GLY A 143 18.72 -8.00 -17.69
C GLY A 143 19.71 -7.42 -16.68
N LEU A 144 19.23 -6.70 -15.67
CA LEU A 144 20.09 -6.10 -14.65
C LEU A 144 20.57 -7.18 -13.67
N PRO A 145 21.84 -7.16 -13.25
CA PRO A 145 22.30 -8.04 -12.18
C PRO A 145 21.52 -7.78 -10.89
N ILE A 146 21.10 -8.84 -10.21
CA ILE A 146 20.33 -8.79 -8.95
C ILE A 146 21.06 -7.96 -7.87
N GLU A 147 22.39 -7.93 -7.93
CA GLU A 147 23.27 -7.18 -7.03
C GLU A 147 23.07 -5.66 -7.12
N LEU A 148 22.69 -5.14 -8.30
CA LEU A 148 22.33 -3.72 -8.50
C LEU A 148 20.87 -3.42 -8.12
N ALA A 149 20.08 -4.44 -7.85
CA ALA A 149 18.69 -4.34 -7.44
C ALA A 149 18.55 -4.32 -5.90
N GLY A 150 19.35 -3.52 -5.20
CA GLY A 150 19.25 -3.38 -3.73
C GLY A 150 17.86 -3.00 -3.20
N GLU A 151 17.00 -2.46 -4.05
CA GLU A 151 15.61 -2.14 -3.75
C GLU A 151 14.68 -3.36 -3.56
N PRO A 152 14.79 -4.50 -4.33
CA PRO A 152 13.84 -5.61 -4.18
C PRO A 152 13.89 -6.27 -2.80
N THR A 153 15.04 -6.31 -2.15
CA THR A 153 15.20 -6.97 -0.84
C THR A 153 14.44 -6.24 0.27
N GLY A 154 14.54 -4.91 0.31
CA GLY A 154 13.81 -4.08 1.27
C GLY A 154 12.30 -4.16 1.05
N LEU A 155 11.87 -4.10 -0.20
CA LEU A 155 10.46 -4.20 -0.59
C LEU A 155 9.89 -5.59 -0.28
N LEU A 156 10.66 -6.66 -0.54
CA LEU A 156 10.29 -8.02 -0.18
C LEU A 156 10.09 -8.15 1.34
N PHE A 157 11.07 -7.69 2.13
CA PHE A 157 10.97 -7.72 3.59
C PHE A 157 9.74 -6.96 4.10
N LEU A 158 9.52 -5.75 3.61
CA LEU A 158 8.36 -4.94 3.98
C LEU A 158 7.05 -5.66 3.64
N THR A 159 6.94 -6.23 2.45
CA THR A 159 5.73 -6.94 2.00
C THR A 159 5.47 -8.20 2.83
N VAL A 160 6.52 -8.93 3.22
CA VAL A 160 6.40 -10.07 4.15
C VAL A 160 5.87 -9.61 5.51
N VAL A 161 6.46 -8.57 6.11
CA VAL A 161 6.04 -8.03 7.41
C VAL A 161 4.58 -7.54 7.34
N VAL A 162 4.21 -6.80 6.31
CA VAL A 162 2.84 -6.34 6.07
C VAL A 162 1.88 -7.52 5.94
N THR A 163 2.24 -8.55 5.18
CA THR A 163 1.43 -9.76 5.00
C THR A 163 1.20 -10.49 6.32
N LEU A 164 2.27 -10.72 7.08
CA LEU A 164 2.16 -11.35 8.40
C LEU A 164 1.26 -10.53 9.33
N TYR A 165 1.43 -9.22 9.37
CA TYR A 165 0.56 -8.36 10.14
C TYR A 165 -0.91 -8.46 9.70
N LEU A 166 -1.19 -8.37 8.41
CA LEU A 166 -2.56 -8.42 7.88
C LEU A 166 -3.26 -9.76 8.16
N LEU A 167 -2.52 -10.88 8.15
CA LEU A 167 -3.07 -12.21 8.34
C LEU A 167 -3.23 -12.59 9.82
N PHE A 168 -2.31 -12.18 10.69
CA PHE A 168 -2.25 -12.67 12.06
C PHE A 168 -2.68 -11.67 13.14
N ALA A 169 -2.72 -10.37 12.84
CA ALA A 169 -3.09 -9.40 13.85
C ALA A 169 -4.62 -9.33 14.08
N ASN A 170 -5.00 -9.11 15.33
CA ASN A 170 -6.42 -9.06 15.75
C ASN A 170 -7.18 -7.91 15.09
N ARG A 171 -6.52 -6.78 14.86
CA ARG A 171 -7.18 -5.60 14.30
C ARG A 171 -7.64 -5.80 12.85
N PRO A 172 -6.80 -6.26 11.90
CA PRO A 172 -7.25 -6.67 10.58
C PRO A 172 -8.32 -7.77 10.65
N ALA A 173 -8.13 -8.77 11.53
CA ALA A 173 -9.08 -9.86 11.68
C ALA A 173 -10.50 -9.37 12.01
N LEU A 174 -10.66 -8.42 12.94
CA LEU A 174 -11.94 -7.81 13.27
C LEU A 174 -12.44 -6.86 12.17
N THR A 175 -11.53 -6.11 11.54
CA THR A 175 -11.89 -5.14 10.50
C THR A 175 -12.49 -5.81 9.28
N TYR A 176 -11.90 -6.94 8.86
CA TYR A 176 -12.31 -7.67 7.65
C TYR A 176 -13.15 -8.92 7.93
N GLY A 177 -13.49 -9.21 9.19
CA GLY A 177 -14.38 -10.31 9.56
C GLY A 177 -13.84 -11.69 9.19
N THR A 178 -12.53 -11.92 9.36
CA THR A 178 -11.92 -13.23 9.13
C THR A 178 -12.44 -14.27 10.14
N ALA A 179 -12.16 -15.55 9.92
CA ALA A 179 -12.57 -16.61 10.86
C ALA A 179 -12.01 -16.37 12.28
N SER A 180 -10.76 -15.91 12.41
CA SER A 180 -10.16 -15.54 13.69
C SER A 180 -10.83 -14.33 14.32
N GLY A 181 -11.19 -13.31 13.55
CA GLY A 181 -11.92 -12.13 14.02
C GLY A 181 -13.32 -12.47 14.54
N ARG A 182 -14.06 -13.33 13.85
CA ARG A 182 -15.37 -13.82 14.29
C ARG A 182 -15.28 -14.62 15.60
N ARG A 183 -14.28 -15.51 15.72
CA ARG A 183 -14.03 -16.27 16.96
C ARG A 183 -13.69 -15.34 18.12
N LEU A 184 -12.82 -14.33 17.89
CA LEU A 184 -12.45 -13.36 18.90
C LEU A 184 -13.66 -12.52 19.37
N ALA A 185 -14.53 -12.12 18.44
CA ALA A 185 -15.75 -11.39 18.77
C ALA A 185 -16.72 -12.24 19.60
N ALA A 186 -16.92 -13.52 19.24
CA ALA A 186 -17.78 -14.45 19.95
C ALA A 186 -17.27 -14.75 21.37
N SER A 187 -15.97 -15.03 21.54
CA SER A 187 -15.38 -15.35 22.85
C SER A 187 -15.46 -14.19 23.85
N ARG A 188 -15.38 -12.95 23.41
CA ARG A 188 -15.44 -11.77 24.28
C ARG A 188 -16.85 -11.22 24.45
N GLY A 189 -17.76 -11.45 23.49
CA GLY A 189 -19.17 -11.07 23.61
C GLY A 189 -19.91 -11.89 24.68
N GLY A 190 -19.67 -13.20 24.73
CA GLY A 190 -20.28 -14.07 25.73
C GLY A 190 -19.86 -13.82 27.19
N SER A 191 -18.65 -13.27 27.39
CA SER A 191 -18.19 -12.94 28.75
C SER A 191 -18.81 -11.66 29.34
N ALA A 192 -19.35 -10.78 28.49
CA ALA A 192 -19.98 -9.53 28.94
C ALA A 192 -21.40 -9.74 29.46
N ASP A 193 -22.12 -10.75 28.96
CA ASP A 193 -23.46 -11.09 29.43
C ASP A 193 -23.45 -11.90 30.76
N GLY A 194 -22.41 -12.73 30.95
CA GLY A 194 -22.25 -13.49 32.21
C GLY A 194 -21.82 -12.64 33.43
N ALA A 195 -21.34 -11.43 33.24
CA ALA A 195 -20.97 -10.51 34.33
C ALA A 195 -22.12 -9.59 34.76
N ARG A 196 -23.28 -9.67 34.11
CA ARG A 196 -24.50 -8.89 34.43
C ARG A 196 -25.65 -9.76 35.03
N ALA A 197 -25.43 -11.04 35.12
CA ALA A 197 -26.32 -11.98 35.81
C ALA A 197 -25.80 -12.33 37.21
#